data_0f27e255fdf6ee1452f872de5bb8f04d
#
_entry.id   0f27e255fdf6ee1452f872de5bb8f04d
#
_cell.length_a   1.000
_cell.length_b   1.000
_cell.length_c   1.000
_cell.angle_alpha   90.00
_cell.angle_beta   90.00
_cell.angle_gamma   90.00
#
_symmetry.space_group_name_H-M   'P 1'
#
loop_
_entity.id
_entity.type
_entity.pdbx_description
1 polymer ?
#
loop_
_entity_poly.entity_id
_entity_poly.type
_entity_poly.pdbx_seq_one_letter_code
_entity_poly.pdbx_strand_id
1 'polypeptide(L)'
;IDQVSTQEGMKFVDQKEFENTLVKNITPWKKKFDINIVIASGMVGAKQGWIEVPYIKSPCNIRNLNFKTINILDDINVHILSGVSQSNPSDVMRGEETQIAGFLLNNIGFNGSICLPGTHSKWVNLKSYNIHEFTTYLTGELYEIVKKYSILKHSLNTNRLEDEIVKSAANLIIEN
;
A
#
# COMPACT_ATOMS: atom_id res chain seq x y z
N ILE A 1 13.47 -5.09 15.85
CA ILE A 1 12.30 -5.24 14.94
C ILE A 1 12.54 -6.48 14.12
N ASP A 2 11.55 -7.37 14.08
CA ASP A 2 11.60 -8.59 13.28
C ASP A 2 10.66 -8.45 12.07
N GLN A 3 10.95 -9.13 10.96
CA GLN A 3 10.19 -9.04 9.73
C GLN A 3 10.12 -10.40 9.04
N VAL A 4 8.94 -10.71 8.48
CA VAL A 4 8.74 -11.87 7.61
C VAL A 4 8.06 -11.42 6.32
N SER A 5 8.47 -12.00 5.19
CA SER A 5 7.82 -11.81 3.89
C SER A 5 7.40 -13.16 3.34
N THR A 6 6.18 -13.27 2.87
CA THR A 6 5.62 -14.52 2.32
C THR A 6 4.97 -14.26 0.96
N GLN A 7 4.72 -15.34 0.21
CA GLN A 7 3.93 -15.30 -1.02
C GLN A 7 2.42 -15.46 -0.77
N GLU A 8 2.00 -15.45 0.50
CA GLU A 8 0.62 -15.67 0.95
C GLU A 8 -0.19 -14.36 0.92
N GLY A 9 -0.16 -13.65 -0.19
CA GLY A 9 -0.97 -12.45 -0.41
C GLY A 9 -2.37 -12.76 -0.93
N MET A 10 -3.23 -11.75 -1.00
CA MET A 10 -4.65 -11.86 -1.40
C MET A 10 -4.89 -12.64 -2.71
N LYS A 11 -3.95 -12.64 -3.65
CA LYS A 11 -4.06 -13.40 -4.91
C LYS A 11 -3.95 -14.92 -4.72
N PHE A 12 -3.41 -15.37 -3.59
CA PHE A 12 -3.02 -16.76 -3.35
C PHE A 12 -3.70 -17.38 -2.14
N VAL A 13 -4.45 -16.59 -1.37
CA VAL A 13 -5.13 -17.01 -0.14
C VAL A 13 -6.64 -16.90 -0.34
N ASP A 14 -7.37 -17.99 -0.13
CA ASP A 14 -8.82 -17.98 -0.10
C ASP A 14 -9.33 -17.09 1.04
N GLN A 15 -10.47 -16.45 0.84
CA GLN A 15 -11.06 -15.54 1.84
C GLN A 15 -11.26 -16.21 3.21
N LYS A 16 -11.54 -17.49 3.25
CA LYS A 16 -11.73 -18.26 4.48
C LYS A 16 -10.42 -18.59 5.22
N GLU A 17 -9.28 -18.46 4.54
CA GLU A 17 -7.97 -18.84 5.06
C GLU A 17 -7.13 -17.65 5.58
N PHE A 18 -7.66 -16.43 5.52
CA PHE A 18 -6.91 -15.25 5.99
C PHE A 18 -6.55 -15.35 7.46
N GLU A 19 -7.48 -15.79 8.32
CA GLU A 19 -7.22 -15.96 9.73
C GLU A 19 -6.11 -16.99 9.99
N ASN A 20 -6.24 -18.18 9.40
CA ASN A 20 -5.25 -19.25 9.52
C ASN A 20 -3.87 -18.80 9.02
N THR A 21 -3.84 -18.07 7.90
CA THR A 21 -2.61 -17.52 7.33
C THR A 21 -1.98 -16.49 8.27
N LEU A 22 -2.76 -15.59 8.85
CA LEU A 22 -2.26 -14.62 9.82
C LEU A 22 -1.71 -15.34 11.06
N VAL A 23 -2.49 -16.23 11.68
CA VAL A 23 -2.10 -17.00 12.86
C VAL A 23 -0.81 -17.75 12.63
N LYS A 24 -0.68 -18.44 11.50
CA LYS A 24 0.56 -19.14 11.11
C LYS A 24 1.76 -18.20 11.11
N ASN A 25 1.63 -17.02 10.52
CA ASN A 25 2.73 -16.06 10.37
C ASN A 25 3.10 -15.35 11.67
N ILE A 26 2.14 -15.08 12.57
CA ILE A 26 2.42 -14.39 13.85
C ILE A 26 2.80 -15.34 14.98
N THR A 27 2.53 -16.64 14.86
CA THR A 27 2.81 -17.63 15.91
C THR A 27 4.26 -17.60 16.42
N PRO A 28 5.31 -17.47 15.57
CA PRO A 28 6.69 -17.37 16.06
C PRO A 28 6.92 -16.14 16.96
N TRP A 29 6.23 -15.03 16.65
CA TRP A 29 6.33 -13.80 17.44
C TRP A 29 5.50 -13.88 18.71
N LYS A 30 4.29 -14.46 18.65
CA LYS A 30 3.45 -14.67 19.84
C LYS A 30 4.13 -15.52 20.90
N LYS A 31 5.00 -16.46 20.51
CA LYS A 31 5.81 -17.26 21.45
C LYS A 31 6.89 -16.46 22.18
N LYS A 32 7.31 -15.31 21.59
CA LYS A 32 8.39 -14.48 22.14
C LYS A 32 7.87 -13.22 22.82
N PHE A 33 6.71 -12.73 22.39
CA PHE A 33 6.16 -11.45 22.79
C PHE A 33 4.67 -11.61 23.12
N ASP A 34 4.19 -10.80 24.03
CA ASP A 34 2.75 -10.69 24.34
C ASP A 34 2.08 -9.82 23.26
N ILE A 35 1.63 -10.48 22.18
CA ILE A 35 0.97 -9.82 21.06
C ILE A 35 -0.54 -9.93 21.26
N ASN A 36 -1.18 -8.80 21.50
CA ASN A 36 -2.63 -8.68 21.65
C ASN A 36 -3.28 -7.74 20.60
N ILE A 37 -2.47 -7.06 19.79
CA ILE A 37 -2.93 -6.16 18.73
C ILE A 37 -2.17 -6.47 17.43
N VAL A 38 -2.91 -6.55 16.33
CA VAL A 38 -2.39 -6.61 14.97
C VAL A 38 -3.05 -5.50 14.16
N ILE A 39 -2.27 -4.74 13.40
CA ILE A 39 -2.76 -3.76 12.44
C ILE A 39 -2.56 -4.34 11.04
N ALA A 40 -3.65 -4.43 10.29
CA ALA A 40 -3.66 -4.94 8.93
C ALA A 40 -4.05 -3.81 7.94
N SER A 41 -3.29 -3.66 6.88
CA SER A 41 -3.47 -2.61 5.87
C SER A 41 -3.42 -3.19 4.46
N GLY A 42 -3.99 -2.48 3.50
CA GLY A 42 -4.00 -2.88 2.10
C GLY A 42 -5.19 -3.76 1.73
N MET A 43 -4.99 -4.63 0.75
CA MET A 43 -6.08 -5.38 0.09
C MET A 43 -6.83 -6.36 1.02
N VAL A 44 -6.31 -6.66 2.19
CA VAL A 44 -7.00 -7.44 3.23
C VAL A 44 -8.35 -6.82 3.63
N GLY A 45 -8.46 -5.48 3.55
CA GLY A 45 -9.69 -4.71 3.83
C GLY A 45 -10.57 -4.44 2.61
N ALA A 46 -10.27 -5.00 1.43
CA ALA A 46 -11.09 -4.88 0.24
C ALA A 46 -12.29 -5.85 0.27
N LYS A 47 -13.26 -5.64 -0.62
CA LYS A 47 -14.43 -6.53 -0.75
C LYS A 47 -14.03 -8.00 -1.02
N GLN A 48 -12.94 -8.20 -1.75
CA GLN A 48 -12.39 -9.54 -2.06
C GLN A 48 -11.34 -9.98 -1.03
N GLY A 49 -11.03 -9.14 -0.04
CA GLY A 49 -10.10 -9.46 1.04
C GLY A 49 -10.76 -10.22 2.19
N TRP A 50 -10.17 -10.13 3.36
CA TRP A 50 -10.67 -10.83 4.55
C TRP A 50 -12.01 -10.24 5.04
N ILE A 51 -12.02 -8.94 5.32
CA ILE A 51 -13.23 -8.22 5.75
C ILE A 51 -13.25 -6.85 5.08
N GLU A 52 -14.35 -6.54 4.39
CA GLU A 52 -14.51 -5.25 3.75
C GLU A 52 -14.59 -4.12 4.79
N VAL A 53 -13.69 -3.14 4.65
CA VAL A 53 -13.72 -1.89 5.40
C VAL A 53 -14.05 -0.76 4.42
N PRO A 54 -15.15 -0.01 4.62
CA PRO A 54 -15.53 1.09 3.74
C PRO A 54 -14.41 2.14 3.60
N TYR A 55 -14.31 2.72 2.41
CA TYR A 55 -13.39 3.82 2.14
C TYR A 55 -13.80 5.10 2.89
N ILE A 56 -12.82 5.89 3.30
CA ILE A 56 -13.02 7.29 3.70
C ILE A 56 -12.90 8.16 2.45
N LYS A 57 -13.78 9.14 2.31
CA LYS A 57 -13.72 10.10 1.19
C LYS A 57 -12.69 11.20 1.43
N SER A 58 -11.88 11.49 0.41
CA SER A 58 -11.06 12.69 0.39
C SER A 58 -11.91 13.95 0.08
N PRO A 59 -11.56 15.14 0.60
CA PRO A 59 -10.45 15.40 1.51
C PRO A 59 -10.66 14.77 2.89
N CYS A 60 -9.63 14.10 3.41
CA CYS A 60 -9.71 13.43 4.71
C CYS A 60 -8.39 13.55 5.48
N ASN A 61 -8.51 13.59 6.82
CA ASN A 61 -7.34 13.58 7.68
C ASN A 61 -6.82 12.17 7.88
N ILE A 62 -5.54 11.95 7.58
CA ILE A 62 -4.90 10.63 7.69
C ILE A 62 -4.89 10.07 9.12
N ARG A 63 -5.01 10.91 10.12
CA ARG A 63 -5.07 10.51 11.53
C ARG A 63 -6.42 9.92 11.93
N ASN A 64 -7.45 10.10 11.09
CA ASN A 64 -8.82 9.68 11.33
C ASN A 64 -9.23 8.52 10.43
N LEU A 65 -8.28 7.68 10.01
CA LEU A 65 -8.60 6.46 9.26
C LEU A 65 -9.53 5.57 10.06
N ASN A 66 -10.59 5.07 9.42
CA ASN A 66 -11.47 4.09 10.02
C ASN A 66 -10.82 2.71 10.00
N PHE A 67 -11.27 1.84 10.88
CA PHE A 67 -10.90 0.43 10.87
C PHE A 67 -12.06 -0.44 11.32
N LYS A 68 -12.00 -1.71 10.96
CA LYS A 68 -12.83 -2.76 11.58
C LYS A 68 -11.95 -3.63 12.44
N THR A 69 -12.45 -4.00 13.61
CA THR A 69 -11.77 -4.92 14.53
C THR A 69 -12.41 -6.28 14.45
N ILE A 70 -11.60 -7.32 14.36
CA ILE A 70 -11.96 -8.71 14.59
C ILE A 70 -11.08 -9.27 15.71
N ASN A 71 -11.66 -10.16 16.49
CA ASN A 71 -10.92 -10.90 17.53
C ASN A 71 -10.58 -12.28 17.01
N ILE A 72 -9.33 -12.68 17.15
CA ILE A 72 -8.83 -14.02 16.82
C ILE A 72 -8.12 -14.64 18.03
N LEU A 73 -8.14 -15.95 18.14
CA LEU A 73 -7.51 -16.68 19.23
C LEU A 73 -7.91 -16.16 20.63
N ASP A 74 -9.11 -15.59 20.77
CA ASP A 74 -9.71 -15.02 21.98
C ASP A 74 -8.94 -13.84 22.62
N ASP A 75 -7.71 -13.57 22.24
CA ASP A 75 -6.82 -12.60 22.88
C ASP A 75 -6.16 -11.61 21.91
N ILE A 76 -6.34 -11.74 20.58
CA ILE A 76 -5.74 -10.87 19.58
C ILE A 76 -6.81 -10.04 18.85
N ASN A 77 -6.70 -8.73 18.95
CA ASN A 77 -7.51 -7.79 18.19
C ASN A 77 -6.80 -7.43 16.87
N VAL A 78 -7.40 -7.77 15.74
CA VAL A 78 -6.91 -7.37 14.42
C VAL A 78 -7.69 -6.17 13.93
N HIS A 79 -7.01 -5.03 13.79
CA HIS A 79 -7.57 -3.79 13.26
C HIS A 79 -7.26 -3.70 11.77
N ILE A 80 -8.27 -3.85 10.93
CA ILE A 80 -8.14 -3.75 9.46
C ILE A 80 -8.48 -2.33 9.04
N LEU A 81 -7.50 -1.61 8.47
CA LEU A 81 -7.62 -0.21 8.12
C LEU A 81 -8.46 0.02 6.85
N SER A 82 -9.15 1.16 6.81
CA SER A 82 -9.84 1.64 5.61
C SER A 82 -8.85 2.14 4.57
N GLY A 83 -9.24 2.06 3.28
CA GLY A 83 -8.61 2.84 2.23
C GLY A 83 -9.22 4.24 2.13
N VAL A 84 -8.74 5.02 1.15
CA VAL A 84 -9.25 6.35 0.81
C VAL A 84 -9.81 6.34 -0.60
N SER A 85 -10.98 6.99 -0.78
CA SER A 85 -11.63 7.18 -2.08
C SER A 85 -11.74 8.65 -2.43
N GLN A 86 -11.81 8.94 -3.71
CA GLN A 86 -12.03 10.26 -4.29
C GLN A 86 -13.16 10.19 -5.30
N SER A 87 -14.00 11.24 -5.36
CA SER A 87 -15.17 11.24 -6.25
C SER A 87 -14.91 11.97 -7.56
N ASN A 88 -14.02 12.97 -7.58
CA ASN A 88 -13.74 13.76 -8.78
C ASN A 88 -12.25 14.18 -8.84
N PRO A 89 -11.48 13.62 -9.79
CA PRO A 89 -11.83 12.43 -10.58
C PRO A 89 -12.02 11.19 -9.68
N SER A 90 -12.79 10.21 -10.12
CA SER A 90 -13.01 8.98 -9.36
C SER A 90 -11.72 8.18 -9.24
N ASP A 91 -11.28 7.93 -8.02
CA ASP A 91 -10.06 7.18 -7.74
C ASP A 91 -10.13 6.53 -6.35
N VAL A 92 -9.30 5.51 -6.11
CA VAL A 92 -9.19 4.83 -4.82
C VAL A 92 -7.75 4.46 -4.52
N MET A 93 -7.39 4.46 -3.23
CA MET A 93 -6.15 3.85 -2.75
C MET A 93 -6.45 2.95 -1.56
N ARG A 94 -5.66 1.89 -1.40
CA ARG A 94 -5.77 0.99 -0.24
C ARG A 94 -4.43 0.34 0.06
N GLY A 95 -3.83 0.78 1.18
CA GLY A 95 -2.48 0.45 1.62
C GLY A 95 -1.56 1.67 1.59
N GLU A 96 -1.67 2.51 0.56
CA GLU A 96 -0.87 3.71 0.40
C GLU A 96 -1.13 4.75 1.49
N GLU A 97 -2.36 4.84 2.02
CA GLU A 97 -2.70 5.69 3.17
C GLU A 97 -1.84 5.37 4.40
N THR A 98 -1.49 4.12 4.60
CA THR A 98 -0.62 3.70 5.71
C THR A 98 0.82 4.15 5.49
N GLN A 99 1.31 4.09 4.24
CA GLN A 99 2.63 4.62 3.87
C GLN A 99 2.69 6.13 4.06
N ILE A 100 1.62 6.85 3.68
CA ILE A 100 1.49 8.29 3.91
C ILE A 100 1.52 8.60 5.41
N ALA A 101 0.79 7.85 6.22
CA ALA A 101 0.79 8.02 7.68
C ALA A 101 2.21 7.85 8.25
N GLY A 102 2.94 6.81 7.82
CA GLY A 102 4.33 6.58 8.22
C GLY A 102 5.28 7.70 7.78
N PHE A 103 5.13 8.21 6.56
CA PHE A 103 5.90 9.36 6.09
C PHE A 103 5.67 10.61 6.94
N LEU A 104 4.42 10.91 7.26
CA LEU A 104 4.05 12.10 8.02
C LEU A 104 4.46 12.04 9.50
N LEU A 105 4.69 10.85 10.06
CA LEU A 105 5.26 10.71 11.41
C LEU A 105 6.67 11.29 11.49
N ASN A 106 7.45 11.16 10.43
CA ASN A 106 8.82 11.66 10.35
C ASN A 106 8.93 13.04 9.68
N ASN A 107 7.85 13.55 9.08
CA ASN A 107 7.79 14.80 8.34
C ASN A 107 6.60 15.65 8.82
N ILE A 108 6.65 16.05 10.09
CA ILE A 108 5.59 16.82 10.74
C ILE A 108 5.38 18.15 10.00
N GLY A 109 4.13 18.44 9.66
CA GLY A 109 3.76 19.69 8.98
C GLY A 109 4.05 19.71 7.48
N PHE A 110 4.41 18.56 6.87
CA PHE A 110 4.63 18.48 5.42
C PHE A 110 3.38 18.94 4.65
N ASN A 111 3.63 19.80 3.67
CA ASN A 111 2.64 20.24 2.68
C ASN A 111 3.28 20.10 1.30
N GLY A 112 2.63 19.40 0.39
CA GLY A 112 3.16 19.16 -0.95
C GLY A 112 2.65 17.85 -1.54
N SER A 113 3.25 17.44 -2.65
CA SER A 113 2.92 16.20 -3.33
C SER A 113 3.93 15.11 -3.01
N ILE A 114 3.45 13.90 -2.81
CA ILE A 114 4.28 12.70 -2.70
C ILE A 114 3.92 11.72 -3.80
N CYS A 115 4.92 10.99 -4.29
CA CYS A 115 4.74 9.88 -5.21
C CYS A 115 4.99 8.56 -4.46
N LEU A 116 4.04 7.65 -4.59
CA LEU A 116 4.13 6.28 -4.07
C LEU A 116 4.20 5.32 -5.25
N PRO A 117 5.40 4.96 -5.71
CA PRO A 117 5.59 4.07 -6.84
C PRO A 117 5.06 2.66 -6.56
N GLY A 118 4.51 2.01 -7.59
CA GLY A 118 4.00 0.64 -7.46
C GLY A 118 3.48 0.09 -8.78
N THR A 119 2.74 -1.00 -8.70
CA THR A 119 1.94 -1.52 -9.83
C THR A 119 1.05 -0.41 -10.38
N HIS A 120 0.41 0.30 -9.47
CA HIS A 120 -0.32 1.56 -9.71
C HIS A 120 0.34 2.64 -8.84
N SER A 121 1.05 3.57 -9.45
CA SER A 121 1.67 4.67 -8.70
C SER A 121 0.63 5.70 -8.30
N LYS A 122 0.69 6.17 -7.06
CA LYS A 122 -0.18 7.23 -6.53
C LYS A 122 0.60 8.53 -6.40
N TRP A 123 0.07 9.59 -6.99
CA TRP A 123 0.52 10.96 -6.73
C TRP A 123 -0.49 11.64 -5.83
N VAL A 124 -0.07 11.99 -4.62
CA VAL A 124 -0.97 12.42 -3.55
C VAL A 124 -0.60 13.83 -3.11
N ASN A 125 -1.58 14.72 -3.13
CA ASN A 125 -1.44 16.08 -2.61
C ASN A 125 -1.83 16.11 -1.12
N LEU A 126 -0.87 16.49 -0.27
CA LEU A 126 -1.00 16.54 1.17
C LEU A 126 -0.98 17.98 1.68
N LYS A 127 -1.85 18.28 2.63
CA LYS A 127 -1.85 19.55 3.35
C LYS A 127 -2.27 19.34 4.80
N SER A 128 -1.38 19.63 5.74
CA SER A 128 -1.65 19.56 7.18
C SER A 128 -2.31 18.24 7.61
N TYR A 129 -1.68 17.11 7.26
CA TYR A 129 -2.18 15.75 7.49
C TYR A 129 -3.43 15.35 6.70
N ASN A 130 -3.94 16.22 5.82
CA ASN A 130 -5.06 15.86 4.96
C ASN A 130 -4.58 15.38 3.60
N ILE A 131 -5.14 14.26 3.16
CA ILE A 131 -5.14 13.85 1.76
C ILE A 131 -6.21 14.71 1.06
N HIS A 132 -5.78 15.63 0.21
CA HIS A 132 -6.69 16.50 -0.53
C HIS A 132 -7.23 15.80 -1.77
N GLU A 133 -6.31 15.37 -2.61
CA GLU A 133 -6.58 14.71 -3.87
C GLU A 133 -5.43 13.78 -4.24
N PHE A 134 -5.69 12.84 -5.13
CA PHE A 134 -4.65 11.96 -5.65
C PHE A 134 -4.99 11.49 -7.05
N THR A 135 -3.98 11.05 -7.76
CA THR A 135 -4.09 10.51 -9.11
C THR A 135 -3.31 9.21 -9.22
N THR A 136 -3.95 8.22 -9.81
CA THR A 136 -3.36 6.89 -10.06
C THR A 136 -2.85 6.79 -11.50
N TYR A 137 -1.64 6.28 -11.64
CA TYR A 137 -1.02 5.94 -12.93
C TYR A 137 -0.67 4.47 -12.97
N LEU A 138 -0.99 3.79 -14.05
CA LEU A 138 -0.73 2.35 -14.28
C LEU A 138 0.75 2.10 -14.61
N THR A 139 1.69 2.58 -13.82
CA THR A 139 3.12 2.55 -14.14
C THR A 139 3.70 1.16 -14.19
N GLY A 140 3.72 0.44 -13.07
CA GLY A 140 4.28 -0.92 -13.01
C GLY A 140 3.47 -1.92 -13.82
N GLU A 141 2.16 -1.83 -13.81
CA GLU A 141 1.30 -2.71 -14.61
C GLU A 141 1.51 -2.48 -16.10
N LEU A 142 1.53 -1.22 -16.56
CA LEU A 142 1.79 -0.90 -17.97
C LEU A 142 3.17 -1.40 -18.40
N TYR A 143 4.20 -1.21 -17.58
CA TYR A 143 5.53 -1.74 -17.84
C TYR A 143 5.52 -3.26 -18.02
N GLU A 144 4.85 -4.00 -17.13
CA GLU A 144 4.75 -5.45 -17.23
C GLU A 144 3.98 -5.92 -18.47
N ILE A 145 2.91 -5.21 -18.86
CA ILE A 145 2.15 -5.49 -20.08
C ILE A 145 3.06 -5.29 -21.31
N VAL A 146 3.75 -4.16 -21.38
CA VAL A 146 4.66 -3.83 -22.48
C VAL A 146 5.78 -4.88 -22.57
N LYS A 147 6.39 -5.23 -21.43
CA LYS A 147 7.46 -6.21 -21.34
C LYS A 147 7.03 -7.60 -21.78
N LYS A 148 5.78 -8.02 -21.50
CA LYS A 148 5.31 -9.39 -21.81
C LYS A 148 4.67 -9.51 -23.19
N TYR A 149 3.91 -8.49 -23.61
CA TYR A 149 2.98 -8.63 -24.72
C TYR A 149 3.25 -7.71 -25.91
N SER A 150 4.14 -6.72 -25.78
CA SER A 150 4.47 -5.83 -26.92
C SER A 150 5.67 -6.32 -27.71
N ILE A 151 5.82 -5.74 -28.91
CA ILE A 151 7.03 -5.95 -29.74
C ILE A 151 8.29 -5.39 -29.06
N LEU A 152 8.13 -4.46 -28.12
CA LEU A 152 9.23 -3.86 -27.35
C LEU A 152 9.86 -4.82 -26.33
N LYS A 153 9.24 -6.00 -26.08
CA LYS A 153 9.78 -7.02 -25.16
C LYS A 153 11.22 -7.41 -25.47
N HIS A 154 11.61 -7.38 -26.76
CA HIS A 154 12.96 -7.72 -27.19
C HIS A 154 14.01 -6.66 -26.80
N SER A 155 13.58 -5.41 -26.64
CA SER A 155 14.43 -4.28 -26.23
C SER A 155 14.49 -4.08 -24.71
N LEU A 156 13.56 -4.67 -23.98
CA LEU A 156 13.45 -4.53 -22.51
C LEU A 156 14.13 -5.68 -21.74
N ASN A 157 14.85 -6.56 -22.41
CA ASN A 157 15.56 -7.72 -21.83
C ASN A 157 16.85 -7.36 -21.07
N THR A 158 17.10 -6.10 -20.76
CA THR A 158 18.23 -5.70 -19.90
C THR A 158 17.85 -5.94 -18.46
N ASN A 159 18.50 -6.90 -17.83
CA ASN A 159 18.26 -7.34 -16.45
C ASN A 159 18.72 -6.37 -15.36
N ARG A 160 19.15 -5.15 -15.69
CA ARG A 160 19.49 -4.09 -14.75
C ARG A 160 19.27 -2.72 -15.40
N LEU A 161 18.40 -1.93 -14.80
CA LEU A 161 18.57 -0.47 -14.81
C LEU A 161 19.77 -0.22 -13.90
N GLU A 162 20.89 0.19 -14.48
CA GLU A 162 22.01 0.63 -13.69
C GLU A 162 21.60 1.90 -12.94
N ASP A 163 21.83 1.95 -11.64
CA ASP A 163 21.45 3.09 -10.79
C ASP A 163 21.95 4.44 -11.35
N GLU A 164 23.10 4.43 -12.06
CA GLU A 164 23.66 5.62 -12.72
C GLU A 164 22.79 6.11 -13.90
N ILE A 165 22.18 5.22 -14.67
CA ILE A 165 21.28 5.61 -15.76
C ILE A 165 20.01 6.25 -15.20
N VAL A 166 19.46 5.69 -14.12
CA VAL A 166 18.28 6.25 -13.44
C VAL A 166 18.58 7.64 -12.86
N LYS A 167 19.72 7.80 -12.20
CA LYS A 167 20.18 9.09 -11.65
C LYS A 167 20.41 10.12 -12.75
N SER A 168 21.04 9.72 -13.86
CA SER A 168 21.30 10.62 -15.00
C SER A 168 19.98 11.08 -15.63
N ALA A 169 19.03 10.16 -15.86
CA ALA A 169 17.72 10.51 -16.39
C ALA A 169 16.91 11.42 -15.44
N ALA A 170 16.98 11.18 -14.13
CA ALA A 170 16.32 12.04 -13.14
C ALA A 170 16.93 13.46 -13.13
N ASN A 171 18.26 13.60 -13.21
CA ASN A 171 18.91 14.88 -13.26
C ASN A 171 18.53 15.69 -14.51
N LEU A 172 18.41 15.04 -15.68
CA LEU A 172 17.96 15.71 -16.92
C LEU A 172 16.54 16.30 -16.82
N ILE A 173 15.68 15.69 -15.99
CA ILE A 173 14.31 16.18 -15.78
C ILE A 173 14.29 17.34 -14.77
N ILE A 174 15.20 17.36 -13.81
CA ILE A 174 15.26 18.41 -12.78
C ILE A 174 15.89 19.70 -13.31
N GLU A 175 16.81 19.59 -14.29
CA GLU A 175 17.52 20.72 -14.87
C GLU A 175 16.75 21.45 -16.02
N ASN A 176 15.61 20.92 -16.45
CA ASN A 176 14.71 21.51 -17.46
C ASN A 176 13.36 21.90 -16.85
#